data_23b3be50a9633c35f9ab7949a1e10105
#
_entry.id   23b3be50a9633c35f9ab7949a1e10105
#
_cell.length_a   1.000
_cell.length_b   1.000
_cell.length_c   1.000
_cell.angle_alpha   90.00
_cell.angle_beta   90.00
_cell.angle_gamma   90.00
#
_symmetry.space_group_name_H-M   'P 1'
#
loop_
_entity.id
_entity.type
_entity.pdbx_description
1 polymer ?
#
loop_
_entity_poly.entity_id
_entity_poly.type
_entity_poly.pdbx_seq_one_letter_code
_entity_poly.pdbx_strand_id
1 'polypeptide(L)'
;MGNPSSEKRKNFIDGIEVSDEVAKNLLAKQQYMINDSAYLELYDDYVAHQKEPFKAIMYYFNDMLTELKEEGKISDFTEFRARIKAPQSALFNDSKKALDDVFAMEFLGATEKEVDFLLSTISKKAITTRKKDHNKSNGYKAKHRVFSINEETMKEIAEKFDIKDTTFFPVIECQFKTIAVAIEANTGTAAHINYKNIVPKEIQKKYDKGKFILGYDIPQMWVSKDNKMVKLSSDETLKKLYPFLNISKKKEYTK
;
A
#
# COMPACT_ATOMS: atom_id res chain seq x y z
N MET A 1 -34.26 16.62 41.87
CA MET A 1 -32.80 16.80 41.68
C MET A 1 -32.44 16.09 40.39
N GLY A 2 -32.30 16.87 39.31
CA GLY A 2 -31.95 16.32 37.99
C GLY A 2 -30.48 15.99 37.95
N ASN A 3 -30.16 14.77 37.50
CA ASN A 3 -28.77 14.40 37.18
C ASN A 3 -28.21 15.35 36.12
N PRO A 4 -27.04 15.93 36.31
CA PRO A 4 -26.40 16.68 35.23
C PRO A 4 -26.10 15.72 34.10
N SER A 5 -26.64 16.03 32.91
CA SER A 5 -26.32 15.34 31.66
C SER A 5 -24.80 15.32 31.49
N SER A 6 -24.25 14.14 31.45
CA SER A 6 -22.83 13.98 31.12
C SER A 6 -22.61 14.50 29.70
N GLU A 7 -22.18 15.76 29.57
CA GLU A 7 -21.66 16.25 28.31
C GLU A 7 -20.55 15.30 27.86
N LYS A 8 -20.77 14.59 26.74
CA LYS A 8 -19.74 13.77 26.13
C LYS A 8 -18.55 14.67 25.83
N ARG A 9 -17.43 14.41 26.46
CA ARG A 9 -16.17 15.10 26.15
C ARG A 9 -15.90 14.91 24.66
N LYS A 10 -15.77 16.03 23.95
CA LYS A 10 -15.38 16.05 22.55
C LYS A 10 -13.88 15.89 22.45
N ASN A 11 -13.42 14.99 21.58
CA ASN A 11 -12.01 14.80 21.34
C ASN A 11 -11.57 15.70 20.19
N PHE A 12 -10.48 16.46 20.38
CA PHE A 12 -9.87 17.28 19.37
C PHE A 12 -8.44 16.83 19.14
N ILE A 13 -8.05 16.69 17.89
CA ILE A 13 -6.68 16.42 17.47
C ILE A 13 -6.30 17.51 16.47
N ASP A 14 -5.30 18.31 16.82
CA ASP A 14 -4.85 19.48 16.04
C ASP A 14 -6.01 20.46 15.70
N GLY A 15 -6.97 20.61 16.64
CA GLY A 15 -8.12 21.50 16.47
C GLY A 15 -9.30 20.92 15.69
N ILE A 16 -9.24 19.65 15.32
CA ILE A 16 -10.32 18.95 14.60
C ILE A 16 -11.07 18.03 15.56
N GLU A 17 -12.40 18.15 15.61
CA GLU A 17 -13.25 17.25 16.37
C GLU A 17 -13.21 15.84 15.75
N VAL A 18 -12.84 14.84 16.54
CA VAL A 18 -12.73 13.43 16.10
C VAL A 18 -13.61 12.54 16.97
N SER A 19 -14.08 11.42 16.44
CA SER A 19 -14.82 10.44 17.20
C SER A 19 -13.96 9.78 18.29
N ASP A 20 -14.59 9.25 19.34
CA ASP A 20 -13.90 8.54 20.42
C ASP A 20 -13.06 7.37 19.91
N GLU A 21 -13.53 6.68 18.89
CA GLU A 21 -12.80 5.58 18.24
C GLU A 21 -11.55 6.07 17.51
N VAL A 22 -11.66 7.18 16.78
CA VAL A 22 -10.53 7.81 16.09
C VAL A 22 -9.51 8.36 17.09
N ALA A 23 -9.97 9.03 18.16
CA ALA A 23 -9.11 9.54 19.22
C ALA A 23 -8.38 8.40 19.94
N LYS A 24 -9.07 7.32 20.28
CA LYS A 24 -8.48 6.12 20.92
C LYS A 24 -7.46 5.45 20.01
N ASN A 25 -7.76 5.33 18.73
CA ASN A 25 -6.86 4.76 17.74
C ASN A 25 -5.62 5.63 17.52
N LEU A 26 -5.77 6.96 17.46
CA LEU A 26 -4.65 7.89 17.30
C LEU A 26 -3.79 7.98 18.56
N LEU A 27 -4.38 7.97 19.75
CA LEU A 27 -3.64 7.94 21.01
C LEU A 27 -2.89 6.62 21.20
N ALA A 28 -3.51 5.48 20.90
CA ALA A 28 -2.82 4.20 20.90
C ALA A 28 -1.64 4.18 19.91
N LYS A 29 -1.82 4.80 18.75
CA LYS A 29 -0.80 4.96 17.72
C LYS A 29 0.33 5.90 18.14
N GLN A 30 0.04 7.02 18.79
CA GLN A 30 1.06 7.93 19.32
C GLN A 30 1.86 7.29 20.45
N GLN A 31 1.25 6.53 21.34
CA GLN A 31 1.96 5.78 22.38
C GLN A 31 2.89 4.71 21.78
N TYR A 32 2.47 4.04 20.71
CA TYR A 32 3.33 3.10 19.97
C TYR A 32 4.53 3.81 19.33
N MET A 33 4.34 4.97 18.72
CA MET A 33 5.40 5.74 18.07
C MET A 33 6.46 6.28 19.05
N ILE A 34 6.08 6.56 20.28
CA ILE A 34 6.97 7.15 21.30
C ILE A 34 7.85 6.09 21.96
N ASN A 35 7.42 4.83 21.98
CA ASN A 35 8.07 3.78 22.79
C ASN A 35 8.77 2.69 21.99
N ASP A 36 8.82 2.74 20.63
CA ASP A 36 9.24 1.54 19.91
C ASP A 36 10.33 1.76 18.86
N SER A 37 11.53 2.19 19.32
CA SER A 37 12.75 2.06 18.53
C SER A 37 12.98 0.59 18.11
N ALA A 38 12.64 -0.38 18.95
CA ALA A 38 12.74 -1.81 18.67
C ALA A 38 11.85 -2.24 17.48
N TYR A 39 10.67 -1.65 17.32
CA TYR A 39 9.84 -1.97 16.16
C TYR A 39 10.40 -1.38 14.86
N LEU A 40 10.96 -0.18 14.90
CA LEU A 40 11.61 0.42 13.73
C LEU A 40 12.83 -0.39 13.30
N GLU A 41 13.64 -0.84 14.24
CA GLU A 41 14.76 -1.74 13.97
C GLU A 41 14.27 -3.06 13.36
N LEU A 42 13.24 -3.67 13.93
CA LEU A 42 12.63 -4.88 13.39
C LEU A 42 12.06 -4.68 11.98
N TYR A 43 11.40 -3.53 11.73
CA TYR A 43 10.88 -3.17 10.41
C TYR A 43 12.03 -2.99 9.40
N ASP A 44 13.06 -2.25 9.77
CA ASP A 44 14.21 -1.97 8.90
C ASP A 44 14.97 -3.26 8.58
N ASP A 45 15.18 -4.13 9.56
CA ASP A 45 15.76 -5.46 9.38
C ASP A 45 14.91 -6.32 8.45
N TYR A 46 13.60 -6.37 8.70
CA TYR A 46 12.67 -7.13 7.85
C TYR A 46 12.70 -6.63 6.40
N VAL A 47 12.64 -5.30 6.20
CA VAL A 47 12.70 -4.72 4.85
C VAL A 47 14.08 -4.96 4.22
N ALA A 48 15.16 -4.81 4.95
CA ALA A 48 16.51 -5.02 4.42
C ALA A 48 16.70 -6.43 3.86
N HIS A 49 16.23 -7.46 4.59
CA HIS A 49 16.34 -8.86 4.17
C HIS A 49 15.39 -9.23 3.03
N GLN A 50 14.20 -8.61 2.97
CA GLN A 50 13.13 -9.01 2.05
C GLN A 50 13.04 -8.15 0.78
N LYS A 51 13.73 -7.03 0.72
CA LYS A 51 13.61 -6.05 -0.36
C LYS A 51 14.06 -6.58 -1.73
N GLU A 52 15.17 -7.28 -1.77
CA GLU A 52 15.67 -7.81 -3.05
C GLU A 52 14.82 -9.00 -3.53
N PRO A 53 14.47 -9.99 -2.69
CA PRO A 53 13.46 -10.98 -3.05
C PRO A 53 12.12 -10.36 -3.51
N PHE A 54 11.63 -9.31 -2.82
CA PHE A 54 10.42 -8.60 -3.24
C PHE A 54 10.55 -7.98 -4.63
N LYS A 55 11.69 -7.34 -4.93
CA LYS A 55 11.94 -6.78 -6.27
C LYS A 55 11.98 -7.87 -7.34
N ALA A 56 12.62 -8.99 -7.07
CA ALA A 56 12.66 -10.12 -8.00
C ALA A 56 11.25 -10.63 -8.31
N ILE A 57 10.39 -10.81 -7.28
CA ILE A 57 8.98 -11.16 -7.46
C ILE A 57 8.23 -10.11 -8.29
N MET A 58 8.47 -8.83 -8.01
CA MET A 58 7.87 -7.73 -8.74
C MET A 58 8.24 -7.76 -10.23
N TYR A 59 9.52 -7.95 -10.55
CA TYR A 59 9.98 -8.07 -11.95
C TYR A 59 9.41 -9.33 -12.61
N TYR A 60 9.39 -10.45 -11.91
CA TYR A 60 8.81 -11.69 -12.41
C TYR A 60 7.34 -11.53 -12.83
N PHE A 61 6.52 -10.92 -11.97
CA PHE A 61 5.12 -10.67 -12.31
C PHE A 61 4.97 -9.61 -13.42
N ASN A 62 5.83 -8.61 -13.46
CA ASN A 62 5.81 -7.64 -14.55
C ASN A 62 6.10 -8.30 -15.91
N ASP A 63 7.10 -9.16 -15.98
CA ASP A 63 7.45 -9.90 -17.19
C ASP A 63 6.29 -10.81 -17.63
N MET A 64 5.69 -11.54 -16.69
CA MET A 64 4.51 -12.37 -16.97
C MET A 64 3.33 -11.54 -17.50
N LEU A 65 3.08 -10.35 -16.94
CA LEU A 65 2.02 -9.47 -17.43
C LEU A 65 2.33 -8.92 -18.83
N THR A 66 3.60 -8.68 -19.12
CA THR A 66 4.06 -8.27 -20.46
C THR A 66 3.78 -9.37 -21.48
N GLU A 67 4.14 -10.61 -21.17
CA GLU A 67 3.83 -11.78 -22.01
C GLU A 67 2.32 -11.94 -22.25
N LEU A 68 1.51 -11.80 -21.18
CA LEU A 68 0.04 -11.88 -21.31
C LEU A 68 -0.55 -10.77 -22.17
N LYS A 69 0.03 -9.57 -22.19
CA LYS A 69 -0.35 -8.47 -23.11
C LYS A 69 0.03 -8.80 -24.54
N GLU A 70 1.25 -9.24 -24.78
CA GLU A 70 1.74 -9.62 -26.12
C GLU A 70 0.92 -10.76 -26.72
N GLU A 71 0.43 -11.68 -25.89
CA GLU A 71 -0.47 -12.76 -26.29
C GLU A 71 -1.94 -12.32 -26.44
N GLY A 72 -2.27 -11.06 -26.16
CA GLY A 72 -3.64 -10.53 -26.21
C GLY A 72 -4.60 -11.12 -25.16
N LYS A 73 -4.06 -11.74 -24.10
CA LYS A 73 -4.85 -12.33 -23.01
C LYS A 73 -5.36 -11.31 -22.01
N ILE A 74 -4.67 -10.19 -21.89
CA ILE A 74 -5.04 -9.03 -21.09
C ILE A 74 -4.89 -7.75 -21.91
N SER A 75 -5.58 -6.71 -21.50
CA SER A 75 -5.54 -5.39 -22.15
C SER A 75 -4.18 -4.71 -21.98
N ASP A 76 -3.75 -3.93 -23.00
CA ASP A 76 -2.60 -3.02 -22.89
C ASP A 76 -2.78 -1.98 -21.78
N PHE A 77 -4.02 -1.66 -21.43
CA PHE A 77 -4.35 -0.75 -20.32
C PHE A 77 -4.16 -1.36 -18.94
N THR A 78 -3.94 -2.68 -18.83
CA THR A 78 -3.68 -3.33 -17.54
C THR A 78 -2.48 -2.69 -16.87
N GLU A 79 -2.68 -2.20 -15.63
CA GLU A 79 -1.62 -1.59 -14.84
C GLU A 79 -1.13 -2.55 -13.76
N PHE A 80 0.15 -2.47 -13.47
CA PHE A 80 0.78 -3.14 -12.35
C PHE A 80 1.56 -2.14 -11.51
N ARG A 81 1.39 -2.25 -10.20
CA ARG A 81 2.05 -1.38 -9.23
C ARG A 81 2.56 -2.20 -8.06
N ALA A 82 3.67 -1.78 -7.48
CA ALA A 82 4.24 -2.39 -6.29
C ALA A 82 4.68 -1.33 -5.29
N ARG A 83 4.67 -1.65 -4.00
CA ARG A 83 5.15 -0.74 -2.96
C ARG A 83 5.76 -1.48 -1.79
N ILE A 84 6.74 -0.84 -1.16
CA ILE A 84 7.16 -1.11 0.21
C ILE A 84 6.54 -0.01 1.06
N LYS A 85 5.68 -0.39 1.99
CA LYS A 85 4.95 0.54 2.86
C LYS A 85 5.94 1.33 3.72
N ALA A 86 5.67 2.59 3.97
CA ALA A 86 6.49 3.36 4.89
C ALA A 86 6.35 2.84 6.32
N PRO A 87 7.43 2.83 7.14
CA PRO A 87 7.41 2.30 8.51
C PRO A 87 6.31 2.91 9.35
N GLN A 88 6.11 4.21 9.29
CA GLN A 88 5.03 4.90 9.99
C GLN A 88 3.63 4.37 9.60
N SER A 89 3.42 4.07 8.32
CA SER A 89 2.15 3.50 7.86
C SER A 89 2.00 2.01 8.22
N ALA A 90 3.10 1.27 8.32
CA ALA A 90 3.10 -0.13 8.75
C ALA A 90 2.78 -0.25 10.23
N LEU A 91 3.35 0.62 11.09
CA LEU A 91 3.05 0.74 12.51
C LEU A 91 1.56 0.99 12.81
N PHE A 92 0.86 1.63 11.88
CA PHE A 92 -0.55 2.00 12.06
C PHE A 92 -1.55 0.89 11.77
N ASN A 93 -1.10 -0.28 11.38
CA ASN A 93 -1.98 -1.44 11.28
C ASN A 93 -2.04 -2.18 12.61
N ASP A 94 -3.23 -2.78 12.85
CA ASP A 94 -3.51 -3.61 14.02
C ASP A 94 -2.34 -4.61 14.25
N SER A 95 -1.85 -4.69 15.48
CA SER A 95 -0.64 -5.44 15.88
C SER A 95 -0.56 -6.89 15.39
N LYS A 96 -1.70 -7.49 15.01
CA LYS A 96 -1.78 -8.84 14.42
C LYS A 96 -1.51 -8.90 12.91
N LYS A 97 -1.37 -7.72 12.24
CA LYS A 97 -1.21 -7.60 10.78
C LYS A 97 0.03 -6.79 10.38
N ALA A 98 0.87 -6.45 11.33
CA ALA A 98 1.91 -5.44 11.17
C ALA A 98 2.86 -5.68 10.00
N LEU A 99 3.17 -6.93 9.66
CA LEU A 99 4.13 -7.26 8.60
C LEU A 99 3.49 -7.79 7.31
N ASP A 100 2.22 -8.22 7.32
CA ASP A 100 1.57 -8.85 6.17
C ASP A 100 1.32 -7.91 4.99
N ASP A 101 1.39 -6.59 5.18
CA ASP A 101 1.12 -5.57 4.16
C ASP A 101 2.28 -4.58 3.96
N VAL A 102 3.46 -4.90 4.50
CA VAL A 102 4.68 -4.11 4.26
C VAL A 102 5.02 -4.14 2.78
N PHE A 103 4.95 -5.33 2.18
CA PHE A 103 5.11 -5.52 0.74
C PHE A 103 3.75 -5.69 0.10
N ALA A 104 3.44 -4.87 -0.88
CA ALA A 104 2.16 -4.90 -1.55
C ALA A 104 2.28 -4.73 -3.07
N MET A 105 1.35 -5.36 -3.78
CA MET A 105 1.21 -5.28 -5.24
C MET A 105 -0.24 -5.01 -5.60
N GLU A 106 -0.46 -4.25 -6.66
CA GLU A 106 -1.78 -3.97 -7.23
C GLU A 106 -1.82 -4.41 -8.69
N PHE A 107 -2.78 -5.24 -9.01
CA PHE A 107 -3.09 -5.70 -10.36
C PHE A 107 -4.40 -5.06 -10.80
N LEU A 108 -4.33 -4.16 -11.77
CA LEU A 108 -5.43 -3.32 -12.20
C LEU A 108 -5.88 -3.72 -13.60
N GLY A 109 -6.94 -4.50 -13.69
CA GLY A 109 -7.51 -4.92 -14.96
C GLY A 109 -8.44 -3.85 -15.58
N ALA A 110 -8.60 -3.87 -16.90
CA ALA A 110 -9.54 -3.00 -17.58
C ALA A 110 -11.01 -3.38 -17.26
N THR A 111 -11.29 -4.66 -17.02
CA THR A 111 -12.62 -5.20 -16.72
C THR A 111 -12.60 -6.16 -15.53
N GLU A 112 -13.77 -6.44 -14.96
CA GLU A 112 -13.91 -7.45 -13.88
C GLU A 112 -13.48 -8.86 -14.33
N LYS A 113 -13.75 -9.23 -15.60
CA LYS A 113 -13.31 -10.52 -16.16
C LYS A 113 -11.80 -10.62 -16.19
N GLU A 114 -11.14 -9.54 -16.55
CA GLU A 114 -9.67 -9.46 -16.55
C GLU A 114 -9.10 -9.51 -15.14
N VAL A 115 -9.75 -8.84 -14.18
CA VAL A 115 -9.40 -8.95 -12.74
C VAL A 115 -9.48 -10.39 -12.25
N ASP A 116 -10.52 -11.15 -12.65
CA ASP A 116 -10.68 -12.56 -12.31
C ASP A 116 -9.62 -13.44 -12.97
N PHE A 117 -9.31 -13.16 -14.22
CA PHE A 117 -8.25 -13.84 -14.95
C PHE A 117 -6.88 -13.62 -14.30
N LEU A 118 -6.55 -12.35 -13.99
CA LEU A 118 -5.32 -11.99 -13.29
C LEU A 118 -5.22 -12.70 -11.94
N LEU A 119 -6.28 -12.63 -11.13
CA LEU A 119 -6.32 -13.32 -9.83
C LEU A 119 -6.09 -14.82 -9.99
N SER A 120 -6.75 -15.46 -10.95
CA SER A 120 -6.59 -16.90 -11.21
C SER A 120 -5.17 -17.24 -11.64
N THR A 121 -4.58 -16.43 -12.50
CA THR A 121 -3.22 -16.64 -13.04
C THR A 121 -2.16 -16.48 -11.95
N ILE A 122 -2.24 -15.39 -11.17
CA ILE A 122 -1.31 -15.13 -10.06
C ILE A 122 -1.45 -16.20 -8.95
N SER A 123 -2.68 -16.65 -8.66
CA SER A 123 -2.91 -17.67 -7.63
C SER A 123 -2.29 -19.04 -7.96
N LYS A 124 -1.95 -19.31 -9.21
CA LYS A 124 -1.20 -20.53 -9.58
C LYS A 124 0.28 -20.45 -9.20
N LYS A 125 0.80 -19.24 -9.04
CA LYS A 125 2.21 -18.95 -8.71
C LYS A 125 2.45 -18.75 -7.22
N ALA A 126 1.36 -18.75 -6.41
CA ALA A 126 1.44 -18.43 -4.99
C ALA A 126 0.43 -19.20 -4.14
N ILE A 127 0.74 -19.36 -2.87
CA ILE A 127 -0.15 -19.92 -1.85
C ILE A 127 -0.90 -18.78 -1.20
N THR A 128 -2.23 -18.82 -1.24
CA THR A 128 -3.06 -17.81 -0.56
C THR A 128 -3.13 -18.13 0.94
N THR A 129 -2.55 -17.26 1.76
CA THR A 129 -2.59 -17.39 3.24
C THR A 129 -3.80 -16.68 3.83
N ARG A 130 -4.25 -15.60 3.20
CA ARG A 130 -5.45 -14.85 3.61
C ARG A 130 -6.17 -14.27 2.39
N LYS A 131 -7.51 -14.25 2.43
CA LYS A 131 -8.35 -13.63 1.41
C LYS A 131 -9.38 -12.70 2.04
N LYS A 132 -9.66 -11.58 1.36
CA LYS A 132 -10.73 -10.67 1.72
C LYS A 132 -11.25 -9.98 0.46
N ASP A 133 -12.52 -10.15 0.18
CA ASP A 133 -13.19 -9.47 -0.92
C ASP A 133 -13.96 -8.27 -0.37
N HIS A 134 -13.74 -7.12 -0.97
CA HIS A 134 -14.40 -5.88 -0.62
C HIS A 134 -15.46 -5.56 -1.68
N ASN A 135 -16.67 -5.31 -1.21
CA ASN A 135 -17.77 -4.78 -2.01
C ASN A 135 -18.52 -3.76 -1.13
N LYS A 136 -18.01 -2.54 -1.08
CA LYS A 136 -18.52 -1.51 -0.19
C LYS A 136 -19.59 -0.67 -0.89
N SER A 137 -20.53 -0.12 -0.10
CA SER A 137 -21.60 0.76 -0.58
C SER A 137 -21.11 2.03 -1.28
N ASN A 138 -19.87 2.46 -1.01
CA ASN A 138 -19.23 3.60 -1.70
C ASN A 138 -18.59 3.21 -3.04
N GLY A 139 -18.91 2.04 -3.62
CA GLY A 139 -18.41 1.61 -4.92
C GLY A 139 -17.02 0.94 -4.89
N TYR A 140 -16.34 0.90 -3.75
CA TYR A 140 -15.05 0.23 -3.66
C TYR A 140 -15.20 -1.30 -3.78
N LYS A 141 -14.70 -1.87 -4.86
CA LYS A 141 -14.65 -3.30 -5.12
C LYS A 141 -13.20 -3.73 -5.31
N ALA A 142 -12.72 -4.65 -4.49
CA ALA A 142 -11.36 -5.18 -4.63
C ALA A 142 -11.26 -6.58 -4.04
N LYS A 143 -10.46 -7.43 -4.64
CA LYS A 143 -10.13 -8.75 -4.11
C LYS A 143 -8.74 -8.68 -3.51
N HIS A 144 -8.65 -8.77 -2.18
CA HIS A 144 -7.39 -8.77 -1.46
C HIS A 144 -6.95 -10.20 -1.20
N ARG A 145 -5.69 -10.49 -1.46
CA ARG A 145 -5.03 -11.75 -1.16
C ARG A 145 -3.72 -11.47 -0.48
N VAL A 146 -3.39 -12.26 0.51
CA VAL A 146 -2.05 -12.31 1.06
C VAL A 146 -1.42 -13.58 0.54
N PHE A 147 -0.32 -13.44 -0.17
CA PHE A 147 0.38 -14.51 -0.86
C PHE A 147 1.73 -14.80 -0.24
N SER A 148 2.06 -16.08 -0.15
CA SER A 148 3.43 -16.59 -0.15
C SER A 148 3.70 -17.20 -1.52
N ILE A 149 4.83 -16.88 -2.13
CA ILE A 149 5.22 -17.49 -3.41
C ILE A 149 5.38 -19.01 -3.22
N ASN A 150 4.83 -19.81 -4.14
CA ASN A 150 4.98 -21.26 -4.04
C ASN A 150 6.41 -21.71 -4.38
N GLU A 151 6.78 -22.92 -3.97
CA GLU A 151 8.15 -23.41 -4.06
C GLU A 151 8.67 -23.48 -5.51
N GLU A 152 7.82 -23.89 -6.46
CA GLU A 152 8.16 -23.97 -7.88
C GLU A 152 8.49 -22.57 -8.43
N THR A 153 7.58 -21.61 -8.23
CA THR A 153 7.78 -20.22 -8.67
C THR A 153 8.96 -19.55 -7.95
N MET A 154 9.18 -19.89 -6.68
CA MET A 154 10.33 -19.39 -5.93
C MET A 154 11.66 -19.83 -6.56
N LYS A 155 11.75 -21.09 -7.01
CA LYS A 155 12.92 -21.59 -7.75
C LYS A 155 13.10 -20.86 -9.09
N GLU A 156 12.01 -20.70 -9.86
CA GLU A 156 12.03 -19.92 -11.12
C GLU A 156 12.56 -18.49 -10.90
N ILE A 157 12.09 -17.81 -9.86
CA ILE A 157 12.52 -16.44 -9.52
C ILE A 157 13.98 -16.43 -9.09
N ALA A 158 14.38 -17.35 -8.22
CA ALA A 158 15.74 -17.42 -7.72
C ALA A 158 16.76 -17.65 -8.84
N GLU A 159 16.47 -18.56 -9.77
CA GLU A 159 17.30 -18.82 -10.95
C GLU A 159 17.36 -17.60 -11.88
N LYS A 160 16.19 -17.00 -12.20
CA LYS A 160 16.09 -15.86 -13.14
C LYS A 160 16.82 -14.62 -12.64
N PHE A 161 16.81 -14.37 -11.33
CA PHE A 161 17.33 -13.13 -10.72
C PHE A 161 18.55 -13.33 -9.83
N ASP A 162 19.20 -14.50 -9.87
CA ASP A 162 20.38 -14.87 -9.07
C ASP A 162 20.18 -14.62 -7.55
N ILE A 163 19.00 -15.00 -7.03
CA ILE A 163 18.70 -14.94 -5.59
C ILE A 163 19.29 -16.17 -4.92
N LYS A 164 20.35 -16.00 -4.15
CA LYS A 164 21.07 -17.12 -3.50
C LYS A 164 20.37 -17.66 -2.27
N ASP A 165 19.71 -16.78 -1.51
CA ASP A 165 18.98 -17.16 -0.31
C ASP A 165 17.47 -17.18 -0.60
N THR A 166 16.93 -18.39 -0.71
CA THR A 166 15.49 -18.63 -0.92
C THR A 166 14.73 -18.91 0.37
N THR A 167 15.41 -18.86 1.52
CA THR A 167 14.80 -19.19 2.82
C THR A 167 13.74 -18.19 3.25
N PHE A 168 13.88 -16.93 2.80
CA PHE A 168 13.04 -15.83 3.22
C PHE A 168 12.46 -15.05 2.04
N PHE A 169 11.35 -15.55 1.46
CA PHE A 169 10.55 -14.75 0.53
C PHE A 169 9.45 -14.00 1.30
N PRO A 170 9.19 -12.72 0.96
CA PRO A 170 8.21 -11.94 1.68
C PRO A 170 6.79 -12.45 1.47
N VAL A 171 5.97 -12.29 2.50
CA VAL A 171 4.52 -12.34 2.37
C VAL A 171 4.06 -11.03 1.72
N ILE A 172 3.19 -11.11 0.71
CA ILE A 172 2.81 -9.97 -0.13
C ILE A 172 1.30 -9.78 -0.09
N GLU A 173 0.84 -8.59 0.25
CA GLU A 173 -0.56 -8.22 0.02
C GLU A 173 -0.77 -7.87 -1.45
N CYS A 174 -1.59 -8.65 -2.14
CA CYS A 174 -1.99 -8.40 -3.52
C CYS A 174 -3.42 -7.91 -3.59
N GLN A 175 -3.65 -6.80 -4.29
CA GLN A 175 -4.96 -6.21 -4.53
C GLN A 175 -5.31 -6.32 -6.01
N PHE A 176 -6.47 -6.91 -6.30
CA PHE A 176 -7.00 -7.07 -7.64
C PHE A 176 -8.27 -6.23 -7.76
N LYS A 177 -8.30 -5.29 -8.67
CA LYS A 177 -9.43 -4.38 -8.89
C LYS A 177 -9.38 -3.81 -10.31
N THR A 178 -10.47 -3.22 -10.78
CA THR A 178 -10.43 -2.52 -12.06
C THR A 178 -9.72 -1.17 -11.95
N ILE A 179 -9.20 -0.67 -13.07
CA ILE A 179 -8.61 0.67 -13.17
C ILE A 179 -9.60 1.74 -12.69
N ALA A 180 -10.88 1.61 -13.09
CA ALA A 180 -11.95 2.53 -12.68
C ALA A 180 -12.09 2.57 -11.14
N VAL A 181 -12.10 1.41 -10.47
CA VAL A 181 -12.15 1.33 -9.00
C VAL A 181 -10.89 1.91 -8.37
N ALA A 182 -9.72 1.74 -8.98
CA ALA A 182 -8.48 2.32 -8.48
C ALA A 182 -8.48 3.86 -8.57
N ILE A 183 -9.02 4.42 -9.65
CA ILE A 183 -9.21 5.87 -9.80
C ILE A 183 -10.19 6.38 -8.74
N GLU A 184 -11.37 5.76 -8.62
CA GLU A 184 -12.38 6.14 -7.62
C GLU A 184 -11.83 6.05 -6.19
N ALA A 185 -11.02 5.04 -5.88
CA ALA A 185 -10.38 4.89 -4.57
C ALA A 185 -9.35 5.99 -4.26
N ASN A 186 -8.83 6.69 -5.26
CA ASN A 186 -7.85 7.76 -5.08
C ASN A 186 -8.48 9.16 -5.15
N THR A 187 -9.54 9.36 -5.92
CA THR A 187 -10.09 10.68 -6.25
C THR A 187 -11.57 10.83 -5.92
N GLY A 188 -12.31 9.74 -5.81
CA GLY A 188 -13.75 9.74 -5.61
C GLY A 188 -14.20 9.59 -4.15
N THR A 189 -15.46 9.22 -3.98
CA THR A 189 -16.08 9.01 -2.65
C THR A 189 -15.44 7.87 -1.87
N ALA A 190 -14.84 6.91 -2.56
CA ALA A 190 -14.08 5.78 -1.99
C ALA A 190 -12.64 6.16 -1.61
N ALA A 191 -12.20 7.40 -1.87
CA ALA A 191 -10.83 7.82 -1.60
C ALA A 191 -10.49 7.70 -0.11
N HIS A 192 -9.28 7.23 0.16
CA HIS A 192 -8.74 7.05 1.52
C HIS A 192 -8.86 8.31 2.37
N ILE A 193 -8.75 9.47 1.73
CA ILE A 193 -8.83 10.77 2.39
C ILE A 193 -10.22 11.02 3.00
N ASN A 194 -11.28 10.49 2.39
CA ASN A 194 -12.65 10.72 2.84
C ASN A 194 -13.00 9.93 4.10
N TYR A 195 -12.31 8.82 4.40
CA TYR A 195 -12.59 8.00 5.58
C TYR A 195 -11.42 7.84 6.56
N LYS A 196 -10.21 8.34 6.20
CA LYS A 196 -9.07 8.35 7.14
C LYS A 196 -8.93 9.67 7.90
N ASN A 197 -9.93 10.56 7.79
CA ASN A 197 -9.98 11.87 8.45
C ASN A 197 -8.73 12.75 8.21
N ILE A 198 -8.06 12.55 7.07
CA ILE A 198 -6.91 13.35 6.69
C ILE A 198 -7.40 14.44 5.74
N VAL A 199 -7.45 15.66 6.23
CA VAL A 199 -7.90 16.80 5.43
C VAL A 199 -6.82 17.18 4.40
N PRO A 200 -7.18 17.38 3.12
CA PRO A 200 -6.22 17.75 2.07
C PRO A 200 -5.33 18.96 2.43
N LYS A 201 -5.90 19.95 3.11
CA LYS A 201 -5.18 21.16 3.58
C LYS A 201 -4.08 20.84 4.59
N GLU A 202 -4.25 19.82 5.43
CA GLU A 202 -3.24 19.41 6.42
C GLU A 202 -2.10 18.66 5.77
N ILE A 203 -2.40 17.81 4.80
CA ILE A 203 -1.38 17.15 3.98
C ILE A 203 -0.61 18.22 3.20
N GLN A 204 -1.30 19.18 2.59
CA GLN A 204 -0.64 20.28 1.90
C GLN A 204 0.25 21.10 2.85
N LYS A 205 -0.22 21.42 4.06
CA LYS A 205 0.59 22.11 5.07
C LYS A 205 1.80 21.29 5.52
N LYS A 206 1.63 19.96 5.67
CA LYS A 206 2.74 19.05 6.01
C LYS A 206 3.78 19.04 4.90
N TYR A 207 3.33 18.98 3.64
CA TYR A 207 4.18 19.07 2.47
C TYR A 207 4.90 20.42 2.38
N ASP A 208 4.16 21.53 2.51
CA ASP A 208 4.69 22.88 2.43
C ASP A 208 5.73 23.21 3.50
N LYS A 209 5.65 22.55 4.65
CA LYS A 209 6.60 22.68 5.76
C LYS A 209 7.78 21.69 5.66
N GLY A 210 7.84 20.88 4.61
CA GLY A 210 8.88 19.84 4.49
C GLY A 210 8.82 18.77 5.58
N LYS A 211 7.64 18.51 6.15
CA LYS A 211 7.46 17.57 7.28
C LYS A 211 7.31 16.11 6.87
N PHE A 212 7.27 15.80 5.59
CA PHE A 212 7.37 14.42 5.13
C PHE A 212 8.82 13.95 5.24
N ILE A 213 9.03 12.82 5.90
CA ILE A 213 10.34 12.21 6.05
C ILE A 213 10.49 11.14 4.98
N LEU A 214 11.48 11.32 4.11
CA LEU A 214 11.76 10.38 3.04
C LEU A 214 12.13 9.01 3.62
N GLY A 215 11.47 7.96 3.11
CA GLY A 215 11.67 6.59 3.58
C GLY A 215 10.94 6.25 4.90
N TYR A 216 10.43 7.25 5.61
CA TYR A 216 9.67 7.05 6.86
C TYR A 216 8.17 7.28 6.68
N ASP A 217 7.77 8.40 6.07
CA ASP A 217 6.38 8.75 5.78
C ASP A 217 5.98 8.39 4.33
N ILE A 218 6.96 8.36 3.42
CA ILE A 218 6.72 8.16 2.00
C ILE A 218 7.12 6.75 1.63
N PRO A 219 6.18 5.89 1.17
CA PRO A 219 6.50 4.54 0.73
C PRO A 219 7.39 4.55 -0.51
N GLN A 220 8.15 3.49 -0.72
CA GLN A 220 8.79 3.24 -1.99
C GLN A 220 7.75 2.65 -2.94
N MET A 221 7.60 3.23 -4.14
CA MET A 221 6.62 2.77 -5.14
C MET A 221 7.27 2.54 -6.49
N TRP A 222 6.77 1.53 -7.19
CA TRP A 222 7.09 1.22 -8.58
C TRP A 222 5.80 1.09 -9.38
N VAL A 223 5.86 1.46 -10.63
CA VAL A 223 4.79 1.29 -11.61
C VAL A 223 5.34 0.63 -12.86
N SER A 224 4.54 -0.22 -13.50
CA SER A 224 4.86 -0.73 -14.82
C SER A 224 4.60 0.38 -15.84
N LYS A 225 5.62 0.75 -16.59
CA LYS A 225 5.57 1.71 -17.66
C LYS A 225 6.40 1.19 -18.84
N ASP A 226 5.78 1.12 -20.01
CA ASP A 226 6.43 0.58 -21.22
C ASP A 226 7.06 -0.80 -20.96
N ASN A 227 6.29 -1.67 -20.29
CA ASN A 227 6.67 -3.04 -19.88
C ASN A 227 7.87 -3.12 -18.90
N LYS A 228 8.25 -2.00 -18.27
CA LYS A 228 9.34 -1.95 -17.28
C LYS A 228 8.84 -1.42 -15.94
N MET A 229 9.36 -1.99 -14.86
CA MET A 229 9.11 -1.45 -13.52
C MET A 229 9.97 -0.21 -13.27
N VAL A 230 9.32 0.93 -13.11
CA VAL A 230 9.95 2.23 -12.87
C VAL A 230 9.67 2.63 -11.42
N LYS A 231 10.75 2.92 -10.67
CA LYS A 231 10.63 3.46 -9.31
C LYS A 231 10.22 4.91 -9.38
N LEU A 232 9.13 5.27 -8.69
CA LEU A 232 8.68 6.64 -8.60
C LEU A 232 9.59 7.46 -7.66
N SER A 233 9.80 8.72 -7.99
CA SER A 233 10.35 9.71 -7.07
C SER A 233 9.39 9.95 -5.89
N SER A 234 9.86 10.62 -4.84
CA SER A 234 9.03 10.95 -3.68
C SER A 234 7.85 11.85 -4.06
N ASP A 235 8.06 12.83 -4.93
CA ASP A 235 7.01 13.73 -5.40
C ASP A 235 5.97 13.00 -6.26
N GLU A 236 6.40 12.12 -7.16
CA GLU A 236 5.48 11.28 -7.94
C GLU A 236 4.68 10.33 -7.06
N THR A 237 5.33 9.74 -6.04
CA THR A 237 4.67 8.88 -5.06
C THR A 237 3.62 9.67 -4.27
N LEU A 238 3.97 10.85 -3.75
CA LEU A 238 3.03 11.73 -3.04
C LEU A 238 1.87 12.16 -3.93
N LYS A 239 2.15 12.56 -5.18
CA LYS A 239 1.11 12.91 -6.14
C LYS A 239 0.16 11.75 -6.46
N LYS A 240 0.69 10.52 -6.51
CA LYS A 240 -0.13 9.32 -6.73
C LYS A 240 -0.99 8.97 -5.52
N LEU A 241 -0.46 9.15 -4.30
CA LEU A 241 -1.20 8.92 -3.06
C LEU A 241 -2.19 10.05 -2.74
N TYR A 242 -1.84 11.28 -3.12
CA TYR A 242 -2.58 12.50 -2.83
C TYR A 242 -2.68 13.35 -4.11
N PRO A 243 -3.58 12.99 -5.05
CA PRO A 243 -3.68 13.66 -6.37
C PRO A 243 -3.97 15.17 -6.30
N PHE A 244 -4.52 15.65 -5.19
CA PHE A 244 -4.81 17.06 -4.92
C PHE A 244 -3.61 17.85 -4.40
N LEU A 245 -2.47 17.19 -4.14
CA LEU A 245 -1.30 17.86 -3.60
C LEU A 245 -0.67 18.79 -4.65
N ASN A 246 -0.50 20.06 -4.29
CA ASN A 246 0.20 21.01 -5.15
C ASN A 246 1.73 20.86 -4.96
N ILE A 247 2.39 20.25 -5.96
CA ILE A 247 3.84 19.96 -5.95
C ILE A 247 4.62 21.02 -6.74
N SER A 248 4.11 22.24 -6.84
CA SER A 248 4.75 23.29 -7.65
C SER A 248 6.07 23.84 -7.09
N LYS A 249 6.45 23.51 -5.86
CA LYS A 249 7.70 23.96 -5.22
C LYS A 249 8.60 22.80 -4.91
N LYS A 250 9.87 22.86 -5.33
CA LYS A 250 10.92 21.92 -4.86
C LYS A 250 11.01 22.03 -3.34
N LYS A 251 10.83 20.91 -2.63
CA LYS A 251 10.99 20.81 -1.19
C LYS A 251 12.10 19.81 -0.89
N GLU A 252 12.93 20.15 0.07
CA GLU A 252 13.87 19.19 0.67
C GLU A 252 13.15 18.49 1.81
N TYR A 253 13.09 17.16 1.74
CA TYR A 253 12.56 16.34 2.82
C TYR A 253 13.69 16.05 3.80
N THR A 254 13.42 16.21 5.09
CA THR A 254 14.36 15.80 6.15
C THR A 254 14.49 14.27 6.16
N LYS A 255 15.73 13.80 6.32
CA LYS A 255 16.05 12.38 6.50
C LYS A 255 15.85 11.98 7.96
#